data_29596f61ea506dacffa5c65ac4327fec
#
_entry.id   29596f61ea506dacffa5c65ac4327fec
#
_cell.length_a   1.000
_cell.length_b   1.000
_cell.length_c   1.000
_cell.angle_alpha   90.00
_cell.angle_beta   90.00
_cell.angle_gamma   90.00
#
_symmetry.space_group_name_H-M   'P 1'
#
loop_
_entity.id
_entity.type
_entity.pdbx_description
1 polymer ?
#
loop_
_entity_poly.entity_id
_entity_poly.type
_entity_poly.pdbx_seq_one_letter_code
_entity_poly.pdbx_strand_id
1 'polypeptide(L)'
;MLKLESLKMDDMRSWNKKNIFCIAPFVNFSTTTDGLARLCCQSTASTDINLLEHDVDSIWNHQYYEQARNSFRNNQWPESCSMCKNLESKDIKSRRELENRRWAHLNWDELKKNPKIYCFDLRLGNQCNLKCIMCTPRNSTTWYDDYKQIEHLKGWKVLPGLQWALKGDLLDDIINHIDNVELLYFSGGEPLLNKKHNFILNYLIDKKLSHNVSLIYDTNGTQISKKHIELWHAFKKVSLNFSIDGTYEIDEYIRYPIKFDDVLTKFNLLKNTDIEVKLQCALGAHNLLDITNIFTLQEEYNFAGVNVTVVQWPECMQIKYLTDNIKIKCKKKFNKLNNKRLQDMISALELTNNNPIKLQKYFTQLDKIRNTNHKEIFPWIYE
;
A
#
# COMPACT_ATOMS: atom_id res chain seq x y z
N MET A 1 22.92 -1.38 28.16
CA MET A 1 21.79 -0.99 27.30
C MET A 1 22.34 -0.18 26.14
N LEU A 2 22.36 -0.74 24.92
CA LEU A 2 22.76 0.01 23.73
C LEU A 2 21.65 1.00 23.40
N LYS A 3 21.96 2.29 23.32
CA LYS A 3 21.02 3.30 22.82
C LYS A 3 20.77 2.99 21.34
N LEU A 4 19.53 2.66 20.99
CA LEU A 4 19.11 2.33 19.60
C LEU A 4 19.38 3.48 18.62
N GLU A 5 19.46 4.72 19.12
CA GLU A 5 19.77 5.93 18.35
C GLU A 5 21.12 5.92 17.61
N SER A 6 22.07 5.06 18.03
CA SER A 6 23.41 4.99 17.46
C SER A 6 23.67 3.75 16.59
N LEU A 7 22.67 2.89 16.39
CA LEU A 7 22.83 1.66 15.61
C LEU A 7 22.96 1.96 14.11
N LYS A 8 24.06 1.56 13.51
CA LYS A 8 24.22 1.52 12.03
C LYS A 8 23.22 0.52 11.44
N MET A 9 22.94 0.64 10.13
CA MET A 9 21.93 -0.19 9.45
C MET A 9 22.12 -1.71 9.64
N ASP A 10 23.37 -2.18 9.68
CA ASP A 10 23.71 -3.59 9.88
C ASP A 10 23.46 -4.06 11.33
N ASP A 11 23.68 -3.17 12.30
CA ASP A 11 23.42 -3.43 13.71
C ASP A 11 21.92 -3.60 13.99
N MET A 12 21.08 -2.77 13.35
CA MET A 12 19.63 -2.88 13.48
C MET A 12 19.10 -4.20 12.87
N ARG A 13 19.66 -4.65 11.74
CA ARG A 13 19.30 -5.94 11.16
C ARG A 13 19.67 -7.11 12.07
N SER A 14 20.88 -7.08 12.63
CA SER A 14 21.33 -8.07 13.61
C SER A 14 20.45 -8.08 14.86
N TRP A 15 20.07 -6.90 15.35
CA TRP A 15 19.18 -6.75 16.50
C TRP A 15 17.79 -7.33 16.21
N ASN A 16 17.20 -7.02 15.06
CA ASN A 16 15.90 -7.53 14.63
C ASN A 16 15.86 -9.06 14.53
N LYS A 17 16.96 -9.71 14.11
CA LYS A 17 17.06 -11.17 14.07
C LYS A 17 17.05 -11.82 15.45
N LYS A 18 17.52 -11.12 16.47
CA LYS A 18 17.60 -11.60 17.85
C LYS A 18 16.37 -11.25 18.69
N ASN A 19 15.61 -10.25 18.28
CA ASN A 19 14.51 -9.70 19.06
C ASN A 19 13.22 -9.67 18.24
N ILE A 20 12.16 -10.23 18.78
CA ILE A 20 10.81 -10.24 18.19
C ILE A 20 10.05 -8.99 18.63
N PHE A 21 10.66 -7.83 18.64
CA PHE A 21 9.99 -6.57 19.00
C PHE A 21 9.60 -5.79 17.74
N CYS A 22 8.39 -5.20 17.73
CA CYS A 22 7.93 -4.26 16.74
C CYS A 22 7.43 -2.99 17.41
N ILE A 23 7.95 -1.85 17.00
CA ILE A 23 7.54 -0.55 17.53
C ILE A 23 6.15 -0.13 17.05
N ALA A 24 5.66 -0.66 15.91
CA ALA A 24 4.42 -0.19 15.29
C ALA A 24 3.21 -0.13 16.25
N PRO A 25 2.88 -1.14 17.07
CA PRO A 25 1.72 -1.04 17.97
C PRO A 25 1.86 0.01 19.06
N PHE A 26 3.03 0.59 19.25
CA PHE A 26 3.32 1.59 20.26
C PHE A 26 3.33 3.01 19.70
N VAL A 27 3.31 3.16 18.34
CA VAL A 27 3.44 4.47 17.69
C VAL A 27 2.48 4.67 16.52
N ASN A 28 1.92 3.60 15.93
CA ASN A 28 1.05 3.69 14.75
C ASN A 28 -0.41 3.46 15.12
N PHE A 29 -1.26 4.41 14.76
CA PHE A 29 -2.70 4.22 14.67
C PHE A 29 -3.06 3.93 13.21
N SER A 30 -3.60 2.75 12.93
CA SER A 30 -3.90 2.32 11.57
C SER A 30 -5.30 1.70 11.46
N THR A 31 -5.96 1.92 10.33
CA THR A 31 -7.27 1.35 10.04
C THR A 31 -7.33 0.74 8.64
N THR A 32 -8.35 -0.06 8.40
CA THR A 32 -8.74 -0.49 7.06
C THR A 32 -9.62 0.57 6.39
N THR A 33 -9.95 0.40 5.11
CA THR A 33 -10.86 1.30 4.38
C THR A 33 -12.28 1.33 4.93
N ASP A 34 -12.68 0.32 5.68
CA ASP A 34 -13.95 0.21 6.39
C ASP A 34 -13.83 0.56 7.90
N GLY A 35 -12.72 1.15 8.31
CA GLY A 35 -12.53 1.69 9.66
C GLY A 35 -12.11 0.68 10.71
N LEU A 36 -11.95 -0.61 10.40
CA LEU A 36 -11.49 -1.61 11.37
C LEU A 36 -10.07 -1.31 11.83
N ALA A 37 -9.80 -1.46 13.12
CA ALA A 37 -8.49 -1.21 13.70
C ALA A 37 -7.43 -2.21 13.20
N ARG A 38 -6.20 -1.71 13.02
CA ARG A 38 -5.01 -2.48 12.63
C ARG A 38 -3.79 -1.97 13.38
N LEU A 39 -2.80 -2.85 13.60
CA LEU A 39 -1.50 -2.42 14.16
C LEU A 39 -0.62 -1.72 13.11
N CYS A 40 -0.73 -2.16 11.86
CA CYS A 40 -0.06 -1.60 10.68
C CYS A 40 -0.67 -2.19 9.40
N CYS A 41 -0.24 -1.76 8.23
CA CYS A 41 -0.74 -2.21 6.93
C CYS A 41 -0.58 -3.72 6.65
N GLN A 42 0.27 -4.45 7.40
CA GLN A 42 0.53 -5.89 7.23
C GLN A 42 -0.13 -6.77 8.31
N SER A 43 -0.66 -6.19 9.39
CA SER A 43 -1.34 -6.97 10.43
C SER A 43 -2.75 -7.38 9.99
N THR A 44 -3.24 -8.47 10.51
CA THR A 44 -4.67 -8.79 10.43
C THR A 44 -5.45 -7.72 11.17
N ALA A 45 -6.53 -7.22 10.57
CA ALA A 45 -7.40 -6.24 11.21
C ALA A 45 -8.20 -6.86 12.36
N SER A 46 -8.56 -6.05 13.33
CA SER A 46 -9.55 -6.43 14.35
C SER A 46 -10.91 -6.70 13.69
N THR A 47 -11.70 -7.56 14.31
CA THR A 47 -13.07 -7.88 13.87
C THR A 47 -14.14 -7.20 14.72
N ASP A 48 -13.74 -6.65 15.86
CA ASP A 48 -14.64 -6.21 16.95
C ASP A 48 -14.48 -4.74 17.33
N ILE A 49 -13.51 -4.00 16.74
CA ILE A 49 -13.37 -2.57 17.02
C ILE A 49 -13.05 -1.77 15.74
N ASN A 50 -13.78 -0.68 15.56
CA ASN A 50 -13.70 0.16 14.37
C ASN A 50 -14.02 1.63 14.68
N LEU A 51 -13.60 2.52 13.79
CA LEU A 51 -13.82 3.96 13.88
C LEU A 51 -15.29 4.40 13.61
N LEU A 52 -16.18 3.51 13.22
CA LEU A 52 -17.60 3.85 13.05
C LEU A 52 -18.34 3.94 14.38
N GLU A 53 -17.86 3.18 15.36
CA GLU A 53 -18.54 2.96 16.65
C GLU A 53 -17.70 3.45 17.83
N HIS A 54 -16.40 3.64 17.63
CA HIS A 54 -15.43 3.94 18.67
C HIS A 54 -14.54 5.13 18.30
N ASP A 55 -14.11 5.87 19.30
CA ASP A 55 -13.12 6.94 19.16
C ASP A 55 -11.67 6.41 19.12
N VAL A 56 -10.71 7.31 18.86
CA VAL A 56 -9.29 6.97 18.77
C VAL A 56 -8.77 6.41 20.08
N ASP A 57 -9.14 6.98 21.22
CA ASP A 57 -8.69 6.52 22.54
C ASP A 57 -9.20 5.11 22.85
N SER A 58 -10.47 4.85 22.60
CA SER A 58 -11.06 3.51 22.79
C SER A 58 -10.37 2.46 21.94
N ILE A 59 -10.05 2.79 20.68
CA ILE A 59 -9.32 1.87 19.79
C ILE A 59 -7.88 1.70 20.25
N TRP A 60 -7.19 2.80 20.59
CA TRP A 60 -5.77 2.78 20.99
C TRP A 60 -5.51 1.98 22.25
N ASN A 61 -6.47 1.98 23.19
CA ASN A 61 -6.41 1.25 24.46
C ASN A 61 -7.16 -0.09 24.42
N HIS A 62 -7.72 -0.48 23.27
CA HIS A 62 -8.45 -1.74 23.14
C HIS A 62 -7.54 -2.96 23.31
N GLN A 63 -8.13 -4.08 23.79
CA GLN A 63 -7.43 -5.35 23.99
C GLN A 63 -6.65 -5.82 22.75
N TYR A 64 -7.10 -5.50 21.53
CA TYR A 64 -6.41 -5.83 20.29
C TYR A 64 -5.00 -5.22 20.23
N TYR A 65 -4.84 -3.94 20.61
CA TYR A 65 -3.54 -3.29 20.71
C TYR A 65 -2.75 -3.80 21.91
N GLU A 66 -3.39 -3.92 23.09
CA GLU A 66 -2.71 -4.34 24.32
C GLU A 66 -2.18 -5.76 24.27
N GLN A 67 -2.93 -6.70 23.68
CA GLN A 67 -2.45 -8.08 23.47
C GLN A 67 -1.21 -8.11 22.57
N ALA A 68 -1.20 -7.30 21.49
CA ALA A 68 -0.04 -7.20 20.61
C ALA A 68 1.16 -6.56 21.31
N ARG A 69 0.94 -5.46 22.07
CA ARG A 69 1.98 -4.79 22.86
C ARG A 69 2.58 -5.75 23.90
N ASN A 70 1.74 -6.51 24.60
CA ASN A 70 2.18 -7.48 25.59
C ASN A 70 2.97 -8.62 24.98
N SER A 71 2.53 -9.16 23.82
CA SER A 71 3.30 -10.15 23.09
C SER A 71 4.71 -9.63 22.75
N PHE A 72 4.82 -8.43 22.22
CA PHE A 72 6.11 -7.83 21.86
C PHE A 72 6.98 -7.47 23.09
N ARG A 73 6.38 -7.04 24.21
CA ARG A 73 7.12 -6.82 25.48
C ARG A 73 7.76 -8.14 25.97
N ASN A 74 7.09 -9.27 25.70
CA ASN A 74 7.54 -10.61 26.07
C ASN A 74 8.35 -11.32 24.98
N ASN A 75 8.82 -10.59 23.95
CA ASN A 75 9.58 -11.13 22.83
C ASN A 75 8.84 -12.25 22.08
N GLN A 76 7.53 -12.10 21.88
CA GLN A 76 6.66 -13.07 21.23
C GLN A 76 5.95 -12.45 20.03
N TRP A 77 5.63 -13.27 19.03
CA TRP A 77 4.83 -12.86 17.88
C TRP A 77 3.35 -12.78 18.24
N PRO A 78 2.70 -11.61 18.07
CA PRO A 78 1.24 -11.54 18.09
C PRO A 78 0.65 -12.37 16.95
N GLU A 79 -0.53 -12.95 17.16
CA GLU A 79 -1.24 -13.73 16.14
C GLU A 79 -1.53 -12.88 14.89
N SER A 80 -1.91 -11.61 15.07
CA SER A 80 -2.17 -10.66 13.99
C SER A 80 -0.94 -10.31 13.14
N CYS A 81 0.28 -10.72 13.53
CA CYS A 81 1.56 -10.41 12.86
C CYS A 81 2.14 -11.59 12.06
N SER A 82 1.34 -12.58 11.69
CA SER A 82 1.75 -13.79 10.95
C SER A 82 2.48 -13.50 9.64
N MET A 83 2.11 -12.42 8.93
CA MET A 83 2.74 -12.02 7.67
C MET A 83 4.24 -11.73 7.85
N CYS A 84 4.60 -10.85 8.79
CA CYS A 84 5.99 -10.54 9.09
C CYS A 84 6.76 -11.77 9.58
N LYS A 85 6.16 -12.57 10.46
CA LYS A 85 6.73 -13.83 10.94
C LYS A 85 7.09 -14.76 9.79
N ASN A 86 6.18 -14.94 8.83
CA ASN A 86 6.39 -15.81 7.66
C ASN A 86 7.45 -15.27 6.68
N LEU A 87 7.57 -13.96 6.53
CA LEU A 87 8.62 -13.37 5.70
C LEU A 87 10.00 -13.55 6.35
N GLU A 88 10.10 -13.26 7.64
CA GLU A 88 11.37 -13.33 8.36
C GLU A 88 11.87 -14.77 8.53
N SER A 89 10.97 -15.77 8.62
CA SER A 89 11.36 -17.18 8.61
C SER A 89 12.03 -17.63 7.30
N LYS A 90 11.85 -16.85 6.22
CA LYS A 90 12.47 -17.06 4.91
C LYS A 90 13.63 -16.07 4.63
N ASP A 91 14.12 -15.39 5.65
CA ASP A 91 15.13 -14.31 5.57
C ASP A 91 14.73 -13.14 4.62
N ILE A 92 13.42 -12.93 4.44
CA ILE A 92 12.87 -11.82 3.65
C ILE A 92 12.57 -10.65 4.58
N LYS A 93 12.98 -9.43 4.18
CA LYS A 93 12.71 -8.20 4.95
C LYS A 93 11.22 -8.00 5.16
N SER A 94 10.84 -7.76 6.41
CA SER A 94 9.45 -7.56 6.82
C SER A 94 9.10 -6.08 7.03
N ARG A 95 7.80 -5.80 7.18
CA ARG A 95 7.32 -4.47 7.58
C ARG A 95 7.81 -4.10 8.99
N ARG A 96 7.90 -5.05 9.91
CA ARG A 96 8.44 -4.86 11.26
C ARG A 96 9.84 -4.24 11.23
N GLU A 97 10.73 -4.77 10.41
CA GLU A 97 12.10 -4.24 10.28
C GLU A 97 12.10 -2.80 9.74
N LEU A 98 11.20 -2.47 8.83
CA LEU A 98 11.06 -1.12 8.29
C LEU A 98 10.54 -0.14 9.34
N GLU A 99 9.51 -0.54 10.12
CA GLU A 99 8.97 0.30 11.19
C GLU A 99 9.98 0.51 12.31
N ASN A 100 10.68 -0.53 12.75
CA ASN A 100 11.73 -0.42 13.74
C ASN A 100 12.83 0.56 13.31
N ARG A 101 13.20 0.54 12.03
CA ARG A 101 14.18 1.49 11.48
C ARG A 101 13.62 2.92 11.42
N ARG A 102 12.38 3.08 10.99
CA ARG A 102 11.73 4.40 10.87
C ARG A 102 11.71 5.13 12.21
N TRP A 103 11.40 4.41 13.25
CA TRP A 103 11.19 4.94 14.61
C TRP A 103 12.38 4.71 15.55
N ALA A 104 13.57 4.42 15.00
CA ALA A 104 14.77 4.16 15.81
C ALA A 104 15.21 5.36 16.64
N HIS A 105 14.82 6.57 16.26
CA HIS A 105 15.13 7.82 16.99
C HIS A 105 14.29 8.03 18.26
N LEU A 106 13.18 7.28 18.42
CA LEU A 106 12.31 7.40 19.59
C LEU A 106 12.84 6.60 20.78
N ASN A 107 12.48 7.02 21.99
CA ASN A 107 12.78 6.29 23.22
C ASN A 107 11.84 5.08 23.37
N TRP A 108 12.28 3.91 22.92
CA TRP A 108 11.47 2.69 22.94
C TRP A 108 11.17 2.16 24.33
N ASP A 109 12.05 2.37 25.32
CA ASP A 109 11.82 1.91 26.70
C ASP A 109 10.72 2.73 27.38
N GLU A 110 10.60 4.01 27.04
CA GLU A 110 9.47 4.84 27.44
C GLU A 110 8.19 4.45 26.71
N LEU A 111 8.25 4.25 25.40
CA LEU A 111 7.09 3.86 24.59
C LEU A 111 6.53 2.49 24.94
N LYS A 112 7.36 1.55 25.38
CA LYS A 112 6.88 0.25 25.91
C LYS A 112 5.99 0.43 27.14
N LYS A 113 6.24 1.45 27.96
CA LYS A 113 5.44 1.76 29.17
C LYS A 113 4.24 2.62 28.83
N ASN A 114 4.46 3.67 28.03
CA ASN A 114 3.50 4.71 27.70
C ASN A 114 3.42 4.87 26.17
N PRO A 115 2.64 4.03 25.46
CA PRO A 115 2.47 4.14 24.01
C PRO A 115 1.89 5.49 23.62
N LYS A 116 2.41 6.11 22.52
CA LYS A 116 1.93 7.39 21.98
C LYS A 116 1.81 7.32 20.47
N ILE A 117 0.81 7.99 19.91
CA ILE A 117 0.59 8.04 18.46
C ILE A 117 1.56 9.03 17.83
N TYR A 118 2.48 8.53 17.01
CA TYR A 118 3.40 9.30 16.17
C TYR A 118 3.05 9.19 14.69
N CYS A 119 2.25 8.18 14.32
CA CYS A 119 1.81 7.94 12.96
C CYS A 119 0.33 7.63 12.90
N PHE A 120 -0.37 8.33 12.02
CA PHE A 120 -1.69 7.91 11.55
C PHE A 120 -1.57 7.32 10.13
N ASP A 121 -1.89 6.02 9.97
CA ASP A 121 -2.13 5.37 8.67
C ASP A 121 -3.64 5.48 8.36
N LEU A 122 -4.01 6.58 7.69
CA LEU A 122 -5.39 6.97 7.44
C LEU A 122 -5.89 6.47 6.09
N ARG A 123 -6.82 5.52 6.14
CA ARG A 123 -7.58 5.07 4.98
C ARG A 123 -8.96 5.69 5.01
N LEU A 124 -9.08 6.91 4.51
CA LEU A 124 -10.26 7.75 4.61
C LEU A 124 -11.49 7.23 3.80
N GLY A 125 -11.68 5.91 3.81
CA GLY A 125 -12.74 5.21 3.10
C GLY A 125 -12.32 4.70 1.73
N ASN A 126 -13.30 4.28 0.94
CA ASN A 126 -13.10 3.59 -0.34
C ASN A 126 -13.47 4.44 -1.57
N GLN A 127 -13.63 5.76 -1.43
CA GLN A 127 -13.88 6.63 -2.56
C GLN A 127 -12.69 6.58 -3.53
N CYS A 128 -12.94 6.15 -4.77
CA CYS A 128 -11.94 6.06 -5.82
C CYS A 128 -12.59 6.28 -7.18
N ASN A 129 -11.85 6.83 -8.13
CA ASN A 129 -12.30 7.06 -9.50
C ASN A 129 -11.85 5.98 -10.48
N LEU A 130 -11.11 4.96 -10.03
CA LEU A 130 -10.62 3.86 -10.87
C LEU A 130 -11.20 2.51 -10.45
N LYS A 131 -11.28 1.60 -11.42
CA LYS A 131 -11.74 0.21 -11.29
C LYS A 131 -10.59 -0.77 -11.61
N CYS A 132 -9.43 -0.62 -10.96
CA CYS A 132 -8.26 -1.47 -11.24
C CYS A 132 -8.63 -2.95 -11.12
N ILE A 133 -8.16 -3.78 -12.06
CA ILE A 133 -8.60 -5.19 -12.17
C ILE A 133 -8.31 -6.04 -10.93
N MET A 134 -7.26 -5.70 -10.16
CA MET A 134 -6.94 -6.36 -8.88
C MET A 134 -7.73 -5.78 -7.70
N CYS A 135 -8.47 -4.69 -7.86
CA CYS A 135 -9.18 -4.01 -6.79
C CYS A 135 -10.57 -4.61 -6.52
N THR A 136 -11.25 -4.13 -5.49
CA THR A 136 -12.59 -4.56 -5.08
C THR A 136 -13.44 -3.37 -4.63
N PRO A 137 -14.76 -3.53 -4.53
CA PRO A 137 -15.64 -2.53 -3.94
C PRO A 137 -15.27 -2.10 -2.52
N ARG A 138 -14.53 -2.92 -1.78
CA ARG A 138 -14.01 -2.54 -0.46
C ARG A 138 -13.06 -1.36 -0.53
N ASN A 139 -12.31 -1.24 -1.65
CA ASN A 139 -11.30 -0.20 -1.85
C ASN A 139 -11.63 0.77 -2.99
N SER A 140 -12.74 0.56 -3.73
CA SER A 140 -13.18 1.48 -4.78
C SER A 140 -14.68 1.47 -4.96
N THR A 141 -15.31 2.63 -4.77
CA THR A 141 -16.75 2.82 -4.97
C THR A 141 -17.17 2.60 -6.41
N THR A 142 -16.32 2.89 -7.38
CA THR A 142 -16.63 2.72 -8.82
C THR A 142 -16.73 1.26 -9.25
N TRP A 143 -16.28 0.32 -8.40
CA TRP A 143 -16.37 -1.11 -8.67
C TRP A 143 -17.76 -1.73 -8.47
N TYR A 144 -18.69 -1.07 -7.76
CA TYR A 144 -19.94 -1.70 -7.32
C TYR A 144 -20.72 -2.39 -8.45
N ASP A 145 -20.97 -1.70 -9.54
CA ASP A 145 -21.80 -2.22 -10.62
C ASP A 145 -21.11 -3.31 -11.43
N ASP A 146 -19.80 -3.13 -11.72
CA ASP A 146 -19.00 -4.13 -12.43
C ASP A 146 -18.87 -5.39 -11.57
N TYR A 147 -18.67 -5.24 -10.26
CA TYR A 147 -18.40 -6.35 -9.36
C TYR A 147 -19.56 -7.32 -9.24
N LYS A 148 -20.79 -6.85 -9.17
CA LYS A 148 -22.00 -7.69 -9.13
C LYS A 148 -22.04 -8.70 -10.28
N GLN A 149 -21.48 -8.34 -11.44
CA GLN A 149 -21.46 -9.18 -12.63
C GLN A 149 -20.35 -10.24 -12.61
N ILE A 150 -19.31 -10.04 -11.81
CA ILE A 150 -18.12 -10.91 -11.75
C ILE A 150 -17.84 -11.49 -10.36
N GLU A 151 -18.71 -11.24 -9.37
CA GLU A 151 -18.54 -11.71 -8.00
C GLU A 151 -18.25 -13.20 -7.89
N HIS A 152 -18.97 -14.02 -8.70
CA HIS A 152 -18.80 -15.47 -8.76
C HIS A 152 -17.40 -15.91 -9.23
N LEU A 153 -16.67 -15.06 -9.98
CA LEU A 153 -15.29 -15.33 -10.43
C LEU A 153 -14.26 -14.94 -9.39
N LYS A 154 -14.59 -13.98 -8.55
CA LYS A 154 -13.68 -13.47 -7.50
C LYS A 154 -13.81 -14.21 -6.17
N GLY A 155 -14.91 -14.93 -5.96
CA GLY A 155 -15.14 -15.71 -4.73
C GLY A 155 -15.33 -14.88 -3.46
N TRP A 156 -15.70 -13.61 -3.58
CA TRP A 156 -15.91 -12.70 -2.45
C TRP A 156 -17.32 -12.16 -2.45
N LYS A 157 -17.98 -12.20 -1.28
CA LYS A 157 -19.16 -11.39 -1.02
C LYS A 157 -18.73 -9.95 -0.78
N VAL A 158 -19.23 -9.02 -1.59
CA VAL A 158 -18.96 -7.59 -1.41
C VAL A 158 -19.81 -7.08 -0.26
N LEU A 159 -19.17 -6.67 0.81
CA LEU A 159 -19.79 -5.77 1.74
C LEU A 159 -19.69 -4.34 1.17
N PRO A 160 -20.75 -3.52 1.23
CA PRO A 160 -20.68 -2.12 0.87
C PRO A 160 -19.53 -1.45 1.64
N GLY A 161 -18.62 -0.78 0.92
CA GLY A 161 -17.55 -0.05 1.58
C GLY A 161 -18.13 1.04 2.46
N LEU A 162 -17.67 1.10 3.68
CA LEU A 162 -18.11 2.09 4.65
C LEU A 162 -17.27 3.35 4.50
N GLN A 163 -17.92 4.48 4.30
CA GLN A 163 -17.26 5.79 4.27
C GLN A 163 -17.21 6.35 5.70
N TRP A 164 -16.45 5.70 6.57
CA TRP A 164 -16.33 6.09 7.97
C TRP A 164 -15.85 7.54 8.15
N ALA A 165 -14.99 8.03 7.27
CA ALA A 165 -14.48 9.40 7.31
C ALA A 165 -15.56 10.48 7.06
N LEU A 166 -16.80 10.11 6.70
CA LEU A 166 -17.91 11.04 6.56
C LEU A 166 -18.68 11.24 7.87
N LYS A 167 -18.42 10.46 8.93
CA LYS A 167 -18.99 10.72 10.27
C LYS A 167 -18.42 12.04 10.82
N GLY A 168 -19.31 12.92 11.32
CA GLY A 168 -19.00 14.30 11.65
C GLY A 168 -17.85 14.52 12.62
N ASP A 169 -17.84 13.78 13.74
CA ASP A 169 -16.97 14.04 14.89
C ASP A 169 -15.60 13.33 14.82
N LEU A 170 -15.46 12.39 13.91
CA LEU A 170 -14.29 11.53 13.87
C LEU A 170 -13.00 12.25 13.48
N LEU A 171 -13.13 13.32 12.71
CA LEU A 171 -11.99 14.13 12.31
C LEU A 171 -11.47 14.96 13.46
N ASP A 172 -12.38 15.48 14.30
CA ASP A 172 -12.05 16.23 15.51
C ASP A 172 -11.32 15.33 16.53
N ASP A 173 -11.73 14.07 16.60
CA ASP A 173 -11.07 13.05 17.42
C ASP A 173 -9.64 12.75 16.97
N ILE A 174 -9.40 12.56 15.65
CA ILE A 174 -8.04 12.41 15.09
C ILE A 174 -7.20 13.67 15.40
N ILE A 175 -7.79 14.85 15.24
CA ILE A 175 -7.11 16.14 15.50
C ILE A 175 -6.69 16.27 16.95
N ASN A 176 -7.47 15.79 17.91
CA ASN A 176 -7.13 15.82 19.33
C ASN A 176 -5.86 14.99 19.66
N HIS A 177 -5.45 14.09 18.78
CA HIS A 177 -4.26 13.25 18.96
C HIS A 177 -3.09 13.64 18.04
N ILE A 178 -3.16 14.80 17.36
CA ILE A 178 -2.20 15.11 16.27
C ILE A 178 -0.90 15.77 16.76
N ASP A 179 -0.82 16.22 18.01
CA ASP A 179 0.30 17.04 18.53
C ASP A 179 1.66 16.33 18.50
N ASN A 180 1.69 14.99 18.63
CA ASN A 180 2.92 14.21 18.60
C ASN A 180 3.18 13.57 17.23
N VAL A 181 2.34 13.85 16.23
CA VAL A 181 2.40 13.17 14.93
C VAL A 181 3.58 13.65 14.11
N GLU A 182 4.42 12.72 13.70
CA GLU A 182 5.55 12.95 12.80
C GLU A 182 5.29 12.39 11.38
N LEU A 183 4.26 11.54 11.24
CA LEU A 183 3.92 10.91 9.98
C LEU A 183 2.42 10.77 9.79
N LEU A 184 1.93 11.28 8.66
CA LEU A 184 0.63 10.94 8.11
C LEU A 184 0.81 10.07 6.87
N TYR A 185 0.22 8.89 6.90
CA TYR A 185 0.19 7.96 5.76
C TYR A 185 -1.24 7.89 5.21
N PHE A 186 -1.43 8.30 3.97
CA PHE A 186 -2.72 8.33 3.30
C PHE A 186 -2.81 7.24 2.23
N SER A 187 -3.80 6.39 2.36
CA SER A 187 -4.13 5.35 1.39
C SER A 187 -5.63 5.04 1.38
N GLY A 188 -6.06 3.92 0.82
CA GLY A 188 -7.47 3.51 0.84
C GLY A 188 -8.04 3.40 -0.57
N GLY A 189 -9.06 4.18 -0.92
CA GLY A 189 -9.51 4.39 -2.29
C GLY A 189 -8.50 5.25 -3.04
N GLU A 190 -8.87 6.49 -3.37
CA GLU A 190 -7.93 7.53 -3.77
C GLU A 190 -7.93 8.64 -2.72
N PRO A 191 -6.85 8.80 -1.94
CA PRO A 191 -6.85 9.73 -0.81
C PRO A 191 -7.05 11.20 -1.23
N LEU A 192 -6.57 11.60 -2.41
CA LEU A 192 -6.69 12.97 -2.90
C LEU A 192 -8.11 13.36 -3.38
N LEU A 193 -9.04 12.39 -3.49
CA LEU A 193 -10.47 12.66 -3.71
C LEU A 193 -11.20 13.01 -2.42
N ASN A 194 -10.64 12.69 -1.26
CA ASN A 194 -11.32 12.87 0.00
C ASN A 194 -11.12 14.29 0.55
N LYS A 195 -12.21 15.05 0.71
CA LYS A 195 -12.16 16.42 1.24
C LYS A 195 -11.58 16.50 2.66
N LYS A 196 -11.73 15.45 3.46
CA LYS A 196 -11.19 15.38 4.83
C LYS A 196 -9.65 15.35 4.85
N HIS A 197 -9.02 14.81 3.81
CA HIS A 197 -7.58 14.90 3.62
C HIS A 197 -7.09 16.36 3.66
N ASN A 198 -7.65 17.23 2.81
CA ASN A 198 -7.26 18.63 2.77
C ASN A 198 -7.53 19.36 4.09
N PHE A 199 -8.58 19.00 4.79
CA PHE A 199 -8.90 19.57 6.10
C PHE A 199 -7.79 19.26 7.12
N ILE A 200 -7.33 18.02 7.23
CA ILE A 200 -6.24 17.63 8.14
C ILE A 200 -4.96 18.41 7.81
N LEU A 201 -4.60 18.52 6.52
CA LEU A 201 -3.39 19.24 6.12
C LEU A 201 -3.47 20.73 6.45
N ASN A 202 -4.58 21.39 6.13
CA ASN A 202 -4.77 22.80 6.45
C ASN A 202 -4.74 23.04 7.98
N TYR A 203 -5.36 22.18 8.77
CA TYR A 203 -5.29 22.26 10.22
C TYR A 203 -3.85 22.26 10.74
N LEU A 204 -3.01 21.34 10.25
CA LEU A 204 -1.60 21.25 10.63
C LEU A 204 -0.82 22.51 10.22
N ILE A 205 -1.13 23.09 9.07
CA ILE A 205 -0.51 24.34 8.60
C ILE A 205 -0.92 25.51 9.50
N ASP A 206 -2.21 25.65 9.77
CA ASP A 206 -2.76 26.71 10.61
C ASP A 206 -2.22 26.68 12.04
N LYS A 207 -2.02 25.47 12.57
CA LYS A 207 -1.39 25.22 13.89
C LYS A 207 0.14 25.31 13.87
N LYS A 208 0.76 25.53 12.72
CA LYS A 208 2.23 25.58 12.52
C LYS A 208 2.94 24.27 12.93
N LEU A 209 2.26 23.13 12.79
CA LEU A 209 2.78 21.79 13.08
C LEU A 209 3.32 21.09 11.83
N SER A 210 2.91 21.52 10.64
CA SER A 210 3.19 20.87 9.35
C SER A 210 4.69 20.64 9.09
N HIS A 211 5.55 21.57 9.49
CA HIS A 211 7.00 21.48 9.27
C HIS A 211 7.67 20.31 10.05
N ASN A 212 6.99 19.71 11.02
CA ASN A 212 7.46 18.53 11.75
C ASN A 212 6.90 17.22 11.17
N VAL A 213 5.87 17.31 10.34
CA VAL A 213 5.11 16.15 9.84
C VAL A 213 5.55 15.76 8.43
N SER A 214 5.86 14.49 8.25
CA SER A 214 6.08 13.89 6.93
C SER A 214 4.78 13.32 6.38
N LEU A 215 4.59 13.40 5.07
CA LEU A 215 3.44 12.82 4.37
C LEU A 215 3.87 11.66 3.49
N ILE A 216 3.14 10.55 3.53
CA ILE A 216 3.29 9.43 2.59
C ILE A 216 1.92 9.14 1.98
N TYR A 217 1.90 8.95 0.65
CA TYR A 217 0.69 8.62 -0.08
C TYR A 217 0.86 7.33 -0.87
N ASP A 218 -0.16 6.46 -0.82
CA ASP A 218 -0.44 5.50 -1.90
C ASP A 218 -1.54 6.11 -2.75
N THR A 219 -1.22 6.56 -3.97
CA THR A 219 -2.15 7.29 -4.84
C THR A 219 -2.12 6.77 -6.27
N ASN A 220 -3.25 6.82 -6.95
CA ASN A 220 -3.31 6.60 -8.39
C ASN A 220 -2.85 7.83 -9.19
N GLY A 221 -2.58 8.93 -8.53
CA GLY A 221 -2.02 10.17 -9.07
C GLY A 221 -2.98 11.02 -9.89
N THR A 222 -4.17 10.54 -10.26
CA THR A 222 -5.09 11.25 -11.16
C THR A 222 -5.49 12.64 -10.67
N GLN A 223 -5.53 12.83 -9.34
CA GLN A 223 -5.96 14.08 -8.71
C GLN A 223 -4.80 15.04 -8.40
N ILE A 224 -3.55 14.64 -8.63
CA ILE A 224 -2.39 15.50 -8.36
C ILE A 224 -2.48 16.77 -9.21
N SER A 225 -2.30 17.92 -8.57
CA SER A 225 -2.36 19.24 -9.17
C SER A 225 -1.30 20.17 -8.58
N LYS A 226 -1.05 21.33 -9.22
CA LYS A 226 -0.15 22.36 -8.69
C LYS A 226 -0.52 22.78 -7.27
N LYS A 227 -1.83 22.89 -6.97
CA LYS A 227 -2.32 23.22 -5.61
C LYS A 227 -1.90 22.20 -4.57
N HIS A 228 -1.89 20.89 -4.91
CA HIS A 228 -1.40 19.86 -3.99
C HIS A 228 0.10 20.02 -3.74
N ILE A 229 0.89 20.29 -4.78
CA ILE A 229 2.33 20.50 -4.66
C ILE A 229 2.64 21.74 -3.79
N GLU A 230 1.95 22.84 -4.02
CA GLU A 230 2.06 24.05 -3.19
C GLU A 230 1.73 23.77 -1.72
N LEU A 231 0.64 23.04 -1.46
CA LEU A 231 0.25 22.65 -0.10
C LEU A 231 1.32 21.75 0.57
N TRP A 232 1.89 20.83 -0.18
CA TRP A 232 2.87 19.86 0.32
C TRP A 232 4.21 20.49 0.71
N HIS A 233 4.60 21.63 0.13
CA HIS A 233 5.81 22.37 0.52
C HIS A 233 5.78 22.88 1.96
N ALA A 234 4.62 22.94 2.62
CA ALA A 234 4.51 23.28 4.03
C ALA A 234 4.93 22.15 4.99
N PHE A 235 5.16 20.93 4.47
CA PHE A 235 5.44 19.75 5.27
C PHE A 235 6.93 19.37 5.26
N LYS A 236 7.37 18.67 6.30
CA LYS A 236 8.77 18.26 6.49
C LYS A 236 9.33 17.46 5.32
N LYS A 237 8.52 16.53 4.79
CA LYS A 237 8.85 15.68 3.65
C LYS A 237 7.57 15.12 3.06
N VAL A 238 7.51 15.00 1.75
CA VAL A 238 6.41 14.33 1.05
C VAL A 238 6.96 13.20 0.17
N SER A 239 6.36 12.02 0.32
CA SER A 239 6.70 10.83 -0.47
C SER A 239 5.45 10.25 -1.10
N LEU A 240 5.47 10.04 -2.40
CA LEU A 240 4.39 9.44 -3.16
C LEU A 240 4.79 8.03 -3.60
N ASN A 241 3.99 7.04 -3.25
CA ASN A 241 3.95 5.75 -3.92
C ASN A 241 2.92 5.87 -5.04
N PHE A 242 3.37 6.27 -6.23
CA PHE A 242 2.51 6.46 -7.40
C PHE A 242 2.18 5.10 -8.01
N SER A 243 0.91 4.73 -7.99
CA SER A 243 0.46 3.43 -8.45
C SER A 243 0.44 3.34 -9.96
N ILE A 244 1.20 2.41 -10.54
CA ILE A 244 1.29 2.11 -11.97
C ILE A 244 1.51 0.61 -12.15
N ASP A 245 0.76 -0.03 -13.05
CA ASP A 245 0.80 -1.47 -13.22
C ASP A 245 1.17 -1.91 -14.65
N GLY A 246 1.45 -0.96 -15.52
CA GLY A 246 1.87 -1.17 -16.90
C GLY A 246 2.22 0.14 -17.57
N THR A 247 2.41 0.09 -18.90
CA THR A 247 2.60 1.26 -19.74
C THR A 247 1.54 1.31 -20.83
N TYR A 248 1.13 2.50 -21.24
CA TYR A 248 0.15 2.74 -22.29
C TYR A 248 -1.14 1.91 -22.12
N GLU A 249 -1.56 1.20 -23.14
CA GLU A 249 -2.79 0.40 -23.16
C GLU A 249 -2.83 -0.67 -22.07
N ILE A 250 -1.69 -1.16 -21.63
CA ILE A 250 -1.58 -2.13 -20.53
C ILE A 250 -2.04 -1.50 -19.23
N ASP A 251 -1.54 -0.30 -18.89
CA ASP A 251 -1.96 0.39 -17.67
C ASP A 251 -3.42 0.88 -17.77
N GLU A 252 -3.86 1.36 -18.94
CA GLU A 252 -5.24 1.77 -19.19
C GLU A 252 -6.23 0.63 -18.97
N TYR A 253 -5.90 -0.59 -19.40
CA TYR A 253 -6.73 -1.77 -19.15
C TYR A 253 -6.73 -2.16 -17.67
N ILE A 254 -5.56 -2.19 -17.06
CA ILE A 254 -5.39 -2.63 -15.66
C ILE A 254 -6.04 -1.63 -14.71
N ARG A 255 -5.81 -0.35 -14.90
CA ARG A 255 -6.24 0.74 -14.02
C ARG A 255 -7.45 1.52 -14.56
N TYR A 256 -8.30 0.86 -15.34
CA TYR A 256 -9.48 1.44 -16.00
C TYR A 256 -10.27 2.40 -15.08
N PRO A 257 -10.75 3.56 -15.55
CA PRO A 257 -10.67 4.09 -16.93
C PRO A 257 -9.56 5.16 -17.12
N ILE A 258 -8.40 4.98 -16.49
CA ILE A 258 -7.28 5.94 -16.64
C ILE A 258 -6.85 6.07 -18.11
N LYS A 259 -6.31 7.23 -18.48
CA LYS A 259 -5.57 7.46 -19.72
C LYS A 259 -4.10 7.62 -19.42
N PHE A 260 -3.24 6.92 -20.16
CA PHE A 260 -1.80 6.92 -19.88
C PHE A 260 -1.15 8.28 -20.11
N ASP A 261 -1.66 9.07 -21.08
CA ASP A 261 -1.23 10.44 -21.29
C ASP A 261 -1.50 11.35 -20.08
N ASP A 262 -2.59 11.10 -19.34
CA ASP A 262 -2.85 11.78 -18.08
C ASP A 262 -1.81 11.41 -17.01
N VAL A 263 -1.36 10.16 -16.98
CA VAL A 263 -0.27 9.69 -16.08
C VAL A 263 1.02 10.43 -16.41
N LEU A 264 1.42 10.48 -17.69
CA LEU A 264 2.61 11.20 -18.14
C LEU A 264 2.54 12.70 -17.82
N THR A 265 1.35 13.30 -17.93
CA THR A 265 1.12 14.70 -17.51
C THR A 265 1.41 14.88 -16.01
N LYS A 266 0.99 13.93 -15.14
CA LYS A 266 1.31 13.98 -13.69
C LYS A 266 2.79 13.76 -13.42
N PHE A 267 3.44 12.86 -14.16
CA PHE A 267 4.89 12.64 -14.08
C PHE A 267 5.67 13.93 -14.43
N ASN A 268 5.30 14.61 -15.50
CA ASN A 268 5.91 15.89 -15.87
C ASN A 268 5.70 16.97 -14.80
N LEU A 269 4.54 16.98 -14.13
CA LEU A 269 4.26 17.90 -13.04
C LEU A 269 5.15 17.66 -11.81
N LEU A 270 5.52 16.40 -11.55
CA LEU A 270 6.30 15.97 -10.38
C LEU A 270 7.81 15.96 -10.62
N LYS A 271 8.25 15.80 -11.86
CA LYS A 271 9.67 15.55 -12.26
C LYS A 271 10.67 16.54 -11.66
N ASN A 272 10.28 17.81 -11.51
CA ASN A 272 11.17 18.89 -11.07
C ASN A 272 10.79 19.43 -9.68
N THR A 273 10.14 18.62 -8.85
CA THR A 273 9.78 18.96 -7.48
C THR A 273 10.73 18.25 -6.51
N ASP A 274 10.74 18.67 -5.25
CA ASP A 274 11.44 18.04 -4.13
C ASP A 274 10.65 16.85 -3.53
N ILE A 275 9.49 16.52 -4.13
CA ILE A 275 8.64 15.41 -3.70
C ILE A 275 9.29 14.08 -4.08
N GLU A 276 9.50 13.20 -3.10
CA GLU A 276 10.01 11.87 -3.36
C GLU A 276 8.95 11.00 -4.04
N VAL A 277 9.14 10.64 -5.31
CA VAL A 277 8.22 9.77 -6.06
C VAL A 277 8.83 8.38 -6.21
N LYS A 278 8.07 7.35 -5.83
CA LYS A 278 8.34 5.94 -6.15
C LYS A 278 7.19 5.38 -6.94
N LEU A 279 7.47 4.67 -8.00
CA LEU A 279 6.46 3.92 -8.73
C LEU A 279 6.10 2.67 -7.94
N GLN A 280 4.80 2.39 -7.79
CA GLN A 280 4.29 1.24 -7.04
C GLN A 280 3.55 0.32 -8.00
N CYS A 281 4.08 -0.89 -8.22
CA CYS A 281 3.52 -1.88 -9.14
C CYS A 281 2.99 -3.11 -8.41
N ALA A 282 1.77 -3.52 -8.71
CA ALA A 282 1.19 -4.80 -8.33
C ALA A 282 1.46 -5.83 -9.44
N LEU A 283 2.54 -6.59 -9.29
CA LEU A 283 3.03 -7.53 -10.30
C LEU A 283 2.24 -8.84 -10.29
N GLY A 284 1.64 -9.18 -11.41
CA GLY A 284 0.86 -10.40 -11.62
C GLY A 284 1.06 -11.01 -13.00
N ALA A 285 0.25 -12.01 -13.33
CA ALA A 285 0.27 -12.69 -14.63
C ALA A 285 0.00 -11.75 -15.81
N HIS A 286 -0.75 -10.68 -15.54
CA HIS A 286 -1.21 -9.72 -16.55
C HIS A 286 -0.13 -8.71 -16.99
N ASN A 287 0.83 -8.37 -16.13
CA ASN A 287 1.81 -7.33 -16.42
C ASN A 287 3.28 -7.77 -16.28
N LEU A 288 3.52 -9.08 -16.09
CA LEU A 288 4.86 -9.59 -15.84
C LEU A 288 5.85 -9.24 -16.98
N LEU A 289 5.40 -9.20 -18.23
CA LEU A 289 6.25 -8.84 -19.38
C LEU A 289 6.48 -7.32 -19.50
N ASP A 290 5.62 -6.50 -18.91
CA ASP A 290 5.70 -5.04 -19.02
C ASP A 290 6.49 -4.36 -17.90
N ILE A 291 6.79 -5.08 -16.83
CA ILE A 291 7.48 -4.51 -15.66
C ILE A 291 8.79 -3.77 -16.01
N THR A 292 9.51 -4.22 -17.05
CA THR A 292 10.74 -3.55 -17.51
C THR A 292 10.50 -2.14 -18.00
N ASN A 293 9.35 -1.89 -18.61
CA ASN A 293 8.99 -0.56 -19.12
C ASN A 293 8.70 0.41 -17.95
N ILE A 294 8.17 -0.10 -16.83
CA ILE A 294 7.98 0.71 -15.60
C ILE A 294 9.33 1.14 -15.02
N PHE A 295 10.36 0.28 -15.06
CA PHE A 295 11.72 0.67 -14.65
C PHE A 295 12.31 1.72 -15.59
N THR A 296 12.09 1.58 -16.91
CA THR A 296 12.52 2.60 -17.89
C THR A 296 11.85 3.96 -17.61
N LEU A 297 10.54 3.98 -17.34
CA LEU A 297 9.85 5.21 -16.95
C LEU A 297 10.43 5.81 -15.66
N GLN A 298 10.74 4.97 -14.67
CA GLN A 298 11.34 5.46 -13.42
C GLN A 298 12.68 6.16 -13.67
N GLU A 299 13.51 5.60 -14.56
CA GLU A 299 14.79 6.20 -14.94
C GLU A 299 14.58 7.51 -15.74
N GLU A 300 13.68 7.51 -16.73
CA GLU A 300 13.36 8.67 -17.57
C GLU A 300 12.90 9.89 -16.76
N TYR A 301 12.05 9.65 -15.76
CA TYR A 301 11.53 10.68 -14.87
C TYR A 301 12.41 10.95 -13.65
N ASN A 302 13.52 10.22 -13.49
CA ASN A 302 14.45 10.33 -12.35
C ASN A 302 13.72 10.16 -11.00
N PHE A 303 12.74 9.25 -10.93
CA PHE A 303 12.03 8.94 -9.68
C PHE A 303 12.88 8.07 -8.76
N ALA A 304 12.58 8.13 -7.46
CA ALA A 304 13.40 7.50 -6.40
C ALA A 304 13.46 5.96 -6.46
N GLY A 305 12.61 5.30 -7.23
CA GLY A 305 12.65 3.86 -7.46
C GLY A 305 11.31 3.24 -7.80
N VAL A 306 11.33 1.92 -7.97
CA VAL A 306 10.13 1.09 -8.21
C VAL A 306 9.95 0.13 -7.05
N ASN A 307 8.78 0.19 -6.40
CA ASN A 307 8.33 -0.79 -5.43
C ASN A 307 7.47 -1.83 -6.16
N VAL A 308 7.82 -3.10 -6.01
CA VAL A 308 7.04 -4.19 -6.62
C VAL A 308 6.41 -5.05 -5.52
N THR A 309 5.10 -5.26 -5.62
CA THR A 309 4.34 -6.16 -4.75
C THR A 309 3.70 -7.25 -5.61
N VAL A 310 3.89 -8.52 -5.27
CA VAL A 310 3.29 -9.62 -6.04
C VAL A 310 1.82 -9.76 -5.69
N VAL A 311 0.98 -9.82 -6.73
CA VAL A 311 -0.47 -10.01 -6.60
C VAL A 311 -0.77 -11.37 -5.96
N GLN A 312 -1.45 -11.34 -4.81
CA GLN A 312 -1.94 -12.52 -4.13
C GLN A 312 -3.43 -12.75 -4.41
N TRP A 313 -4.15 -11.69 -4.73
CA TRP A 313 -5.58 -11.73 -5.00
C TRP A 313 -5.96 -10.67 -6.05
N PRO A 314 -6.87 -10.95 -6.99
CA PRO A 314 -7.56 -12.24 -7.24
C PRO A 314 -6.59 -13.38 -7.57
N GLU A 315 -6.87 -14.59 -7.08
CA GLU A 315 -5.96 -15.73 -7.24
C GLU A 315 -5.60 -16.01 -8.70
N CYS A 316 -6.55 -15.84 -9.61
CA CYS A 316 -6.34 -16.06 -11.05
C CYS A 316 -5.28 -15.14 -11.68
N MET A 317 -4.93 -14.02 -11.01
CA MET A 317 -3.90 -13.07 -11.47
C MET A 317 -2.51 -13.39 -10.93
N GLN A 318 -2.36 -14.43 -10.10
CA GLN A 318 -1.05 -14.83 -9.61
C GLN A 318 -0.18 -15.39 -10.76
N ILE A 319 1.10 -15.08 -10.70
CA ILE A 319 2.09 -15.45 -11.72
C ILE A 319 2.16 -16.98 -11.93
N LYS A 320 1.84 -17.77 -10.91
CA LYS A 320 1.82 -19.25 -11.00
C LYS A 320 0.90 -19.79 -12.12
N TYR A 321 -0.09 -19.03 -12.55
CA TYR A 321 -1.03 -19.45 -13.60
C TYR A 321 -0.52 -19.23 -15.04
N LEU A 322 0.58 -18.52 -15.23
CA LEU A 322 1.21 -18.39 -16.54
C LEU A 322 1.87 -19.70 -16.98
N THR A 323 1.98 -19.90 -18.30
CA THR A 323 2.70 -21.01 -18.88
C THR A 323 4.21 -20.92 -18.61
N ASP A 324 4.92 -22.05 -18.63
CA ASP A 324 6.36 -22.08 -18.43
C ASP A 324 7.11 -21.33 -19.52
N ASN A 325 6.60 -21.32 -20.75
CA ASN A 325 7.18 -20.55 -21.86
C ASN A 325 7.24 -19.06 -21.53
N ILE A 326 6.14 -18.49 -21.01
CA ILE A 326 6.09 -17.07 -20.62
C ILE A 326 7.04 -16.78 -19.49
N LYS A 327 7.12 -17.67 -18.49
CA LYS A 327 8.03 -17.54 -17.37
C LYS A 327 9.50 -17.54 -17.82
N ILE A 328 9.85 -18.41 -18.78
CA ILE A 328 11.19 -18.44 -19.36
C ILE A 328 11.50 -17.14 -20.12
N LYS A 329 10.53 -16.62 -20.92
CA LYS A 329 10.67 -15.32 -21.59
C LYS A 329 10.91 -14.21 -20.58
N CYS A 330 10.16 -14.18 -19.49
CA CYS A 330 10.32 -13.20 -18.42
C CYS A 330 11.68 -13.30 -17.74
N LYS A 331 12.12 -14.50 -17.35
CA LYS A 331 13.46 -14.71 -16.74
C LYS A 331 14.56 -14.15 -17.63
N LYS A 332 14.53 -14.41 -18.96
CA LYS A 332 15.50 -13.85 -19.89
C LYS A 332 15.47 -12.34 -19.97
N LYS A 333 14.27 -11.72 -19.90
CA LYS A 333 14.11 -10.26 -19.92
C LYS A 333 14.64 -9.62 -18.64
N PHE A 334 14.39 -10.24 -17.49
CA PHE A 334 14.78 -9.74 -16.18
C PHE A 334 16.27 -9.91 -15.85
N ASN A 335 16.93 -10.89 -16.43
CA ASN A 335 18.39 -11.01 -16.30
C ASN A 335 19.16 -9.81 -16.89
N LYS A 336 18.48 -9.03 -17.77
CA LYS A 336 19.03 -7.76 -18.29
C LYS A 336 18.82 -6.60 -17.31
N LEU A 337 17.87 -6.71 -16.37
CA LEU A 337 17.68 -5.75 -15.30
C LEU A 337 18.60 -6.16 -14.14
N ASN A 338 19.55 -5.34 -13.79
CA ASN A 338 20.45 -5.58 -12.65
C ASN A 338 19.72 -5.43 -11.31
N ASN A 339 18.51 -6.01 -11.20
CA ASN A 339 17.61 -5.93 -10.04
C ASN A 339 17.47 -7.30 -9.37
N LYS A 340 18.38 -7.58 -8.44
CA LYS A 340 18.43 -8.83 -7.68
C LYS A 340 17.09 -9.14 -6.97
N ARG A 341 16.43 -8.12 -6.40
CA ARG A 341 15.16 -8.32 -5.70
C ARG A 341 14.06 -8.84 -6.62
N LEU A 342 13.97 -8.31 -7.83
CA LEU A 342 13.02 -8.77 -8.84
C LEU A 342 13.36 -10.21 -9.28
N GLN A 343 14.64 -10.51 -9.47
CA GLN A 343 15.12 -11.86 -9.80
C GLN A 343 14.78 -12.86 -8.69
N ASP A 344 15.01 -12.51 -7.42
CA ASP A 344 14.70 -13.34 -6.25
C ASP A 344 13.20 -13.58 -6.12
N MET A 345 12.38 -12.53 -6.31
CA MET A 345 10.92 -12.64 -6.30
C MET A 345 10.40 -13.60 -7.38
N ILE A 346 10.99 -13.56 -8.57
CA ILE A 346 10.58 -14.41 -9.70
C ILE A 346 11.10 -15.83 -9.55
N SER A 347 12.29 -16.00 -8.99
CA SER A 347 12.85 -17.33 -8.67
C SER A 347 12.05 -18.04 -7.59
N ALA A 348 11.53 -17.29 -6.61
CA ALA A 348 10.65 -17.82 -5.54
C ALA A 348 9.24 -18.20 -6.04
N LEU A 349 8.88 -17.80 -7.25
CA LEU A 349 7.62 -18.17 -7.93
C LEU A 349 7.78 -19.51 -8.65
N GLU A 350 8.34 -20.53 -8.00
CA GLU A 350 8.31 -21.90 -8.49
C GLU A 350 6.86 -22.42 -8.59
N LEU A 351 6.46 -22.90 -9.57
CA LEU A 351 5.53 -22.83 -10.67
C LEU A 351 4.93 -24.20 -10.90
N THR A 352 3.80 -24.41 -10.25
CA THR A 352 3.15 -25.75 -10.30
C THR A 352 1.79 -25.76 -11.00
N ASN A 353 1.31 -24.64 -11.54
CA ASN A 353 -0.05 -24.62 -12.07
C ASN A 353 -0.17 -23.82 -13.38
N ASN A 354 0.18 -24.48 -14.50
CA ASN A 354 0.14 -23.94 -15.86
C ASN A 354 -1.30 -23.84 -16.42
N ASN A 355 -2.22 -23.14 -15.71
CA ASN A 355 -3.61 -23.06 -16.16
C ASN A 355 -4.11 -21.61 -16.25
N PRO A 356 -3.91 -20.93 -17.38
CA PRO A 356 -4.38 -19.54 -17.57
C PRO A 356 -5.90 -19.42 -17.74
N ILE A 357 -6.66 -20.51 -17.81
CA ILE A 357 -8.10 -20.51 -18.12
C ILE A 357 -8.90 -19.63 -17.15
N LYS A 358 -8.57 -19.64 -15.86
CA LYS A 358 -9.26 -18.79 -14.87
C LYS A 358 -9.02 -17.30 -15.14
N LEU A 359 -7.79 -16.94 -15.52
CA LEU A 359 -7.42 -15.57 -15.87
C LEU A 359 -8.11 -15.14 -17.16
N GLN A 360 -8.10 -15.98 -18.17
CA GLN A 360 -8.78 -15.75 -19.45
C GLN A 360 -10.29 -15.54 -19.26
N LYS A 361 -10.95 -16.36 -18.45
CA LYS A 361 -12.37 -16.20 -18.09
C LYS A 361 -12.63 -14.88 -17.38
N TYR A 362 -11.78 -14.51 -16.45
CA TYR A 362 -11.89 -13.26 -15.71
C TYR A 362 -11.80 -12.05 -16.66
N PHE A 363 -10.82 -12.00 -17.53
CA PHE A 363 -10.67 -10.93 -18.51
C PHE A 363 -11.78 -10.91 -19.56
N THR A 364 -12.25 -12.08 -20.03
CA THR A 364 -13.39 -12.14 -20.95
C THR A 364 -14.65 -11.52 -20.36
N GLN A 365 -14.88 -11.64 -19.04
CA GLN A 365 -16.02 -10.99 -18.39
C GLN A 365 -15.81 -9.49 -18.22
N LEU A 366 -14.59 -9.06 -17.89
CA LEU A 366 -14.26 -7.64 -17.82
C LEU A 366 -14.42 -6.94 -19.17
N ASP A 367 -13.98 -7.59 -20.26
CA ASP A 367 -14.15 -7.05 -21.62
C ASP A 367 -15.61 -6.80 -21.97
N LYS A 368 -16.50 -7.75 -21.64
CA LYS A 368 -17.94 -7.58 -21.86
C LYS A 368 -18.51 -6.39 -21.11
N ILE A 369 -18.06 -6.16 -19.87
CA ILE A 369 -18.54 -5.08 -19.02
C ILE A 369 -17.98 -3.73 -19.47
N ARG A 370 -16.72 -3.70 -19.93
CA ARG A 370 -15.95 -2.47 -20.19
C ARG A 370 -15.82 -2.14 -21.67
N ASN A 371 -16.32 -3.02 -22.55
CA ASN A 371 -16.13 -2.94 -24.00
C ASN A 371 -14.64 -2.80 -24.38
N THR A 372 -13.81 -3.71 -23.84
CA THR A 372 -12.36 -3.80 -24.08
C THR A 372 -11.99 -5.12 -24.74
N ASN A 373 -10.72 -5.31 -25.13
CA ASN A 373 -10.22 -6.54 -25.72
C ASN A 373 -8.86 -6.94 -25.12
N HIS A 374 -8.89 -7.74 -24.07
CA HIS A 374 -7.66 -8.19 -23.40
C HIS A 374 -6.74 -9.04 -24.29
N LYS A 375 -7.25 -9.69 -25.35
CA LYS A 375 -6.43 -10.51 -26.24
C LYS A 375 -5.45 -9.66 -27.06
N GLU A 376 -5.83 -8.44 -27.41
CA GLU A 376 -4.95 -7.49 -28.07
C GLU A 376 -3.88 -6.94 -27.12
N ILE A 377 -4.26 -6.72 -25.87
CA ILE A 377 -3.42 -6.09 -24.85
C ILE A 377 -2.46 -7.10 -24.19
N PHE A 378 -2.92 -8.33 -23.93
CA PHE A 378 -2.16 -9.38 -23.27
C PHE A 378 -2.07 -10.67 -24.12
N PRO A 379 -1.57 -10.63 -25.37
CA PRO A 379 -1.54 -11.80 -26.24
C PRO A 379 -0.77 -12.98 -25.62
N TRP A 380 0.23 -12.69 -24.79
CA TRP A 380 1.04 -13.72 -24.12
C TRP A 380 0.27 -14.62 -23.15
N ILE A 381 -0.90 -14.24 -22.70
CA ILE A 381 -1.73 -15.10 -21.82
C ILE A 381 -2.23 -16.33 -22.58
N TYR A 382 -2.17 -16.31 -23.92
CA TYR A 382 -2.62 -17.38 -24.81
C TYR A 382 -1.46 -18.20 -25.43
N GLU A 383 -0.21 -17.86 -25.14
CA GLU A 383 0.99 -18.58 -25.55
C GLU A 383 1.40 -19.62 -24.49
#